data_8ef012765d67fd6a86a41a184da1bd1f
#
_entry.id   8ef012765d67fd6a86a41a184da1bd1f
#
_cell.length_a   1.000
_cell.length_b   1.000
_cell.length_c   1.000
_cell.angle_alpha   90.00
_cell.angle_beta   90.00
_cell.angle_gamma   90.00
#
_symmetry.space_group_name_H-M   'P 1'
#
loop_
_entity.id
_entity.type
_entity.pdbx_description
1 polymer ?
#
loop_
_entity_poly.entity_id
_entity_poly.type
_entity_poly.pdbx_seq_one_letter_code
_entity_poly.pdbx_strand_id
1 'polypeptide(L)'
;VLLAKSHLLRRGRCSEPGRRYLLTTLTHQRKPLFRDFRHARLVINQLRLSDQEQACLSLAWVVMPDHLHWLIELKAVTLGTLMRRFKSRAGIALRNAGVSHKPIWQPGYQDRALRQEEDVRKVARYIVANPLRAGLVNSVTQYSHWDAIWL
;
A
#
# COMPACT_ATOMS: atom_id res chain seq x y z
N VAL A 1 6.50 -17.92 1.05
CA VAL A 1 6.05 -18.75 2.19
C VAL A 1 5.30 -17.90 3.20
N LEU A 2 5.83 -16.73 3.57
CA LEU A 2 5.14 -15.82 4.50
C LEU A 2 3.81 -15.29 3.93
N LEU A 3 3.71 -15.11 2.64
CA LEU A 3 2.51 -14.60 1.97
C LEU A 3 1.42 -15.67 1.83
N ALA A 4 1.81 -16.91 1.60
CA ALA A 4 0.85 -18.01 1.57
C ALA A 4 0.17 -18.20 2.92
N LYS A 5 0.85 -17.86 4.01
CA LYS A 5 0.29 -17.94 5.37
C LYS A 5 -0.41 -16.65 5.81
N SER A 6 -0.23 -15.55 5.10
CA SER A 6 -0.78 -14.25 5.56
C SER A 6 -2.30 -14.25 5.61
N HIS A 7 -2.98 -14.87 4.64
CA HIS A 7 -4.43 -14.94 4.65
C HIS A 7 -4.96 -15.85 5.77
N LEU A 8 -4.20 -16.90 6.15
CA LEU A 8 -4.53 -17.74 7.29
C LEU A 8 -4.39 -16.97 8.60
N LEU A 9 -3.36 -16.14 8.72
CA LEU A 9 -3.17 -15.27 9.88
C LEU A 9 -4.30 -14.26 10.03
N ARG A 10 -4.92 -13.83 8.92
CA ARG A 10 -6.03 -12.88 8.94
C ARG A 10 -7.38 -13.50 9.28
N ARG A 11 -7.52 -14.83 9.21
CA ARG A 11 -8.80 -15.53 9.41
C ARG A 11 -9.44 -15.25 10.75
N GLY A 12 -8.67 -15.12 11.82
CA GLY A 12 -9.18 -14.84 13.16
C GLY A 12 -9.22 -13.35 13.52
N ARG A 13 -8.85 -12.46 12.59
CA ARG A 13 -8.79 -11.02 12.84
C ARG A 13 -10.05 -10.35 12.36
N CYS A 14 -10.73 -9.64 13.27
CA CYS A 14 -11.81 -8.75 12.90
C CYS A 14 -11.23 -7.42 12.44
N SER A 15 -11.68 -6.95 11.27
CA SER A 15 -11.43 -5.60 10.84
C SER A 15 -12.23 -4.64 11.70
N GLU A 16 -11.58 -3.66 12.31
CA GLU A 16 -12.21 -2.71 13.21
C GLU A 16 -12.21 -1.31 12.62
N PRO A 17 -13.41 -0.70 12.38
CA PRO A 17 -13.48 0.70 11.97
C PRO A 17 -12.77 1.61 12.97
N GLY A 18 -12.04 2.60 12.48
CA GLY A 18 -11.26 3.54 13.29
C GLY A 18 -9.89 3.02 13.71
N ARG A 19 -9.61 1.74 13.55
CA ARG A 19 -8.31 1.17 13.85
C ARG A 19 -7.34 1.45 12.71
N ARG A 20 -6.05 1.56 13.05
CA ARG A 20 -4.99 1.87 12.10
C ARG A 20 -4.20 0.63 11.75
N TYR A 21 -3.87 0.52 10.47
CA TYR A 21 -3.15 -0.64 9.93
C TYR A 21 -2.05 -0.17 8.99
N LEU A 22 -0.90 -0.83 9.08
CA LEU A 22 0.14 -0.73 8.05
C LEU A 22 -0.02 -1.91 7.10
N LEU A 23 -0.31 -1.61 5.85
CA LEU A 23 -0.52 -2.58 4.79
C LEU A 23 0.69 -2.59 3.86
N THR A 24 1.12 -3.79 3.47
CA THR A 24 2.22 -3.96 2.51
C THR A 24 1.78 -4.94 1.43
N THR A 25 1.93 -4.55 0.18
CA THR A 25 1.64 -5.44 -0.95
C THR A 25 2.78 -5.41 -1.97
N LEU A 26 3.08 -6.58 -2.53
CA LEU A 26 4.22 -6.81 -3.40
C LEU A 26 3.76 -7.13 -4.82
N THR A 27 4.54 -6.70 -5.80
CA THR A 27 4.33 -7.15 -7.18
C THR A 27 4.73 -8.62 -7.33
N HIS A 28 4.12 -9.30 -8.31
CA HIS A 28 4.45 -10.68 -8.63
C HIS A 28 5.92 -10.81 -9.01
N GLN A 29 6.63 -11.73 -8.36
CA GLN A 29 8.07 -11.96 -8.55
C GLN A 29 8.91 -10.70 -8.33
N ARG A 30 8.42 -9.74 -7.57
CA ARG A 30 9.09 -8.47 -7.25
C ARG A 30 9.51 -7.70 -8.50
N LYS A 31 8.75 -7.79 -9.58
CA LYS A 31 9.01 -7.02 -10.80
C LYS A 31 8.89 -5.52 -10.53
N PRO A 32 9.87 -4.71 -10.98
CA PRO A 32 9.91 -3.29 -10.63
C PRO A 32 8.99 -2.44 -11.53
N LEU A 33 7.70 -2.74 -11.50
CA LEU A 33 6.69 -2.11 -12.35
C LEU A 33 6.58 -0.60 -12.10
N PHE A 34 6.81 -0.17 -10.87
CA PHE A 34 6.60 1.22 -10.46
C PHE A 34 7.84 2.10 -10.63
N ARG A 35 8.90 1.60 -11.24
CA ARG A 35 9.97 2.45 -11.79
C ARG A 35 9.45 3.34 -12.91
N ASP A 36 8.46 2.87 -13.67
CA ASP A 36 7.76 3.71 -14.63
C ASP A 36 6.85 4.67 -13.87
N PHE A 37 7.10 5.97 -14.04
CA PHE A 37 6.35 7.04 -13.38
C PHE A 37 4.84 6.91 -13.63
N ARG A 38 4.44 6.57 -14.87
CA ARG A 38 3.02 6.44 -15.23
C ARG A 38 2.36 5.30 -14.46
N HIS A 39 3.05 4.17 -14.30
CA HIS A 39 2.54 3.03 -13.53
C HIS A 39 2.39 3.38 -12.05
N ALA A 40 3.36 4.06 -11.47
CA ALA A 40 3.26 4.52 -10.09
C ALA A 40 2.07 5.47 -9.90
N ARG A 41 1.84 6.40 -10.84
CA ARG A 41 0.70 7.32 -10.78
C ARG A 41 -0.66 6.60 -10.84
N LEU A 42 -0.77 5.54 -11.62
CA LEU A 42 -1.99 4.73 -11.68
C LEU A 42 -2.30 4.09 -10.32
N VAL A 43 -1.28 3.56 -9.65
CA VAL A 43 -1.43 2.99 -8.30
C VAL A 43 -1.83 4.08 -7.29
N ILE A 44 -1.17 5.23 -7.33
CA ILE A 44 -1.48 6.36 -6.46
C ILE A 44 -2.94 6.82 -6.63
N ASN A 45 -3.43 6.85 -7.86
CA ASN A 45 -4.82 7.21 -8.14
C ASN A 45 -5.81 6.25 -7.46
N GLN A 46 -5.46 4.95 -7.37
CA GLN A 46 -6.29 3.97 -6.67
C GLN A 46 -6.25 4.16 -5.16
N LEU A 47 -5.11 4.53 -4.59
CA LEU A 47 -5.03 4.90 -3.18
C LEU A 47 -5.97 6.08 -2.88
N ARG A 48 -5.93 7.11 -3.70
CA ARG A 48 -6.82 8.28 -3.58
C ARG A 48 -8.29 7.94 -3.73
N LEU A 49 -8.62 7.04 -4.65
CA LEU A 49 -9.99 6.59 -4.84
C LEU A 49 -10.55 5.92 -3.59
N SER A 50 -9.73 5.12 -2.90
CA SER A 50 -10.12 4.49 -1.63
C SER A 50 -10.47 5.52 -0.57
N ASP A 51 -9.73 6.63 -0.49
CA ASP A 51 -10.07 7.76 0.39
C ASP A 51 -11.37 8.44 -0.02
N GLN A 52 -11.54 8.70 -1.31
CA GLN A 52 -12.74 9.36 -1.84
C GLN A 52 -14.01 8.55 -1.58
N GLU A 53 -13.91 7.22 -1.66
CA GLU A 53 -15.02 6.32 -1.35
C GLU A 53 -15.24 6.13 0.16
N GLN A 54 -14.42 6.74 0.98
CA GLN A 54 -14.45 6.60 2.44
C GLN A 54 -14.29 5.15 2.92
N ALA A 55 -13.63 4.33 2.13
CA ALA A 55 -13.25 2.98 2.53
C ALA A 55 -12.19 3.02 3.64
N CYS A 56 -11.31 4.00 3.57
CA CYS A 56 -10.27 4.27 4.56
C CYS A 56 -9.89 5.75 4.55
N LEU A 57 -9.11 6.15 5.54
CA LEU A 57 -8.35 7.39 5.52
C LEU A 57 -6.87 7.03 5.36
N SER A 58 -6.26 7.43 4.26
CA SER A 58 -4.82 7.26 4.05
C SER A 58 -4.05 8.23 4.94
N LEU A 59 -3.22 7.72 5.83
CA LEU A 59 -2.39 8.52 6.73
C LEU A 59 -1.02 8.79 6.11
N ALA A 60 -0.45 7.80 5.46
CA ALA A 60 0.78 7.91 4.70
C ALA A 60 0.89 6.74 3.74
N TRP A 61 1.63 6.91 2.68
CA TRP A 61 1.95 5.83 1.76
C TRP A 61 3.26 6.11 1.03
N VAL A 62 3.88 5.06 0.56
CA VAL A 62 5.02 5.13 -0.35
C VAL A 62 4.91 3.99 -1.37
N VAL A 63 5.05 4.32 -2.64
CA VAL A 63 5.09 3.36 -3.75
C VAL A 63 6.55 3.15 -4.13
N MET A 64 7.09 2.00 -3.75
CA MET A 64 8.43 1.56 -4.10
C MET A 64 8.39 0.86 -5.48
N PRO A 65 9.54 0.62 -6.13
CA PRO A 65 9.52 0.00 -7.47
C PRO A 65 8.76 -1.30 -7.57
N ASP A 66 8.76 -2.14 -6.53
CA ASP A 66 8.20 -3.49 -6.55
C ASP A 66 7.22 -3.78 -5.41
N HIS A 67 6.86 -2.77 -4.64
CA HIS A 67 5.89 -2.90 -3.53
C HIS A 67 5.39 -1.53 -3.10
N LEU A 68 4.39 -1.55 -2.22
CA LEU A 68 3.94 -0.34 -1.56
C LEU A 68 3.69 -0.58 -0.08
N HIS A 69 3.88 0.47 0.70
CA HIS A 69 3.42 0.54 2.09
C HIS A 69 2.31 1.58 2.18
N TRP A 70 1.25 1.21 2.88
CA TRP A 70 0.05 2.04 2.99
C TRP A 70 -0.42 2.04 4.45
N LEU A 71 -0.28 3.17 5.10
CA LEU A 71 -0.73 3.37 6.48
C LEU A 71 -2.11 4.01 6.44
N ILE A 72 -3.09 3.32 6.99
CA ILE A 72 -4.50 3.72 6.92
C ILE A 72 -5.17 3.73 8.28
N GLU A 73 -6.27 4.50 8.37
CA GLU A 73 -7.32 4.29 9.34
C GLU A 73 -8.52 3.69 8.61
N LEU A 74 -8.99 2.54 9.08
CA LEU A 74 -10.08 1.81 8.42
C LEU A 74 -11.41 2.53 8.65
N LYS A 75 -12.25 2.60 7.63
CA LYS A 75 -13.56 3.25 7.68
C LYS A 75 -14.69 2.25 7.38
N ALA A 76 -15.26 2.31 6.19
CA ALA A 76 -16.54 1.69 5.87
C ALA A 76 -16.47 0.22 5.48
N VAL A 77 -15.30 -0.32 5.17
CA VAL A 77 -15.16 -1.68 4.65
C VAL A 77 -14.16 -2.48 5.47
N THR A 78 -14.15 -3.81 5.27
CA THR A 78 -13.12 -4.67 5.86
C THR A 78 -11.78 -4.50 5.14
N LEU A 79 -10.68 -4.89 5.80
CA LEU A 79 -9.35 -4.89 5.17
C LEU A 79 -9.34 -5.76 3.91
N GLY A 80 -9.95 -6.94 3.97
CA GLY A 80 -10.03 -7.84 2.81
C GLY A 80 -10.73 -7.19 1.63
N THR A 81 -11.84 -6.50 1.86
CA THR A 81 -12.57 -5.79 0.81
C THR A 81 -11.74 -4.62 0.27
N LEU A 82 -11.12 -3.83 1.14
CA LEU A 82 -10.27 -2.72 0.74
C LEU A 82 -9.16 -3.19 -0.19
N MET A 83 -8.42 -4.21 0.23
CA MET A 83 -7.26 -4.69 -0.53
C MET A 83 -7.67 -5.39 -1.82
N ARG A 84 -8.76 -6.15 -1.82
CA ARG A 84 -9.27 -6.78 -3.05
C ARG A 84 -9.65 -5.73 -4.09
N ARG A 85 -10.39 -4.70 -3.68
CA ARG A 85 -10.78 -3.60 -4.58
C ARG A 85 -9.57 -2.86 -5.11
N PHE A 86 -8.66 -2.49 -4.22
CA PHE A 86 -7.44 -1.76 -4.60
C PHE A 86 -6.60 -2.56 -5.60
N LYS A 87 -6.28 -3.81 -5.28
CA LYS A 87 -5.43 -4.65 -6.14
C LYS A 87 -6.09 -4.94 -7.50
N SER A 88 -7.39 -5.21 -7.50
CA SER A 88 -8.13 -5.46 -8.73
C SER A 88 -8.15 -4.23 -9.65
N ARG A 89 -8.51 -3.08 -9.11
CA ARG A 89 -8.59 -1.82 -9.87
C ARG A 89 -7.22 -1.37 -10.37
N ALA A 90 -6.20 -1.45 -9.53
CA ALA A 90 -4.84 -1.13 -9.93
C ALA A 90 -4.33 -2.09 -11.00
N GLY A 91 -4.62 -3.38 -10.87
CA GLY A 91 -4.26 -4.38 -11.88
C GLY A 91 -4.91 -4.10 -13.23
N ILE A 92 -6.19 -3.75 -13.26
CA ILE A 92 -6.91 -3.37 -14.49
C ILE A 92 -6.27 -2.13 -15.11
N ALA A 93 -6.01 -1.09 -14.33
CA ALA A 93 -5.41 0.15 -14.82
C ALA A 93 -4.01 -0.10 -15.42
N LEU A 94 -3.20 -0.94 -14.77
CA LEU A 94 -1.86 -1.28 -15.26
C LEU A 94 -1.93 -2.10 -16.55
N ARG A 95 -2.85 -3.06 -16.65
CA ARG A 95 -3.03 -3.82 -17.89
C ARG A 95 -3.49 -2.93 -19.04
N ASN A 96 -4.41 -2.02 -18.78
CA ASN A 96 -4.87 -1.05 -19.78
C ASN A 96 -3.75 -0.11 -20.23
N ALA A 97 -2.75 0.12 -19.38
CA ALA A 97 -1.56 0.89 -19.72
C ALA A 97 -0.48 0.08 -20.42
N GLY A 98 -0.73 -1.22 -20.69
CA GLY A 98 0.18 -2.05 -21.47
C GLY A 98 1.04 -3.01 -20.65
N VAL A 99 0.84 -3.11 -19.33
CA VAL A 99 1.54 -4.09 -18.52
C VAL A 99 1.01 -5.48 -18.84
N SER A 100 1.87 -6.34 -19.38
CA SER A 100 1.49 -7.68 -19.84
C SER A 100 1.65 -8.77 -18.79
N HIS A 101 2.27 -8.46 -17.65
CA HIS A 101 2.51 -9.44 -16.58
C HIS A 101 1.21 -9.95 -15.97
N LYS A 102 1.10 -11.25 -15.80
CA LYS A 102 -0.02 -11.90 -15.10
C LYS A 102 0.53 -12.92 -14.12
N PRO A 103 0.13 -12.87 -12.85
CA PRO A 103 -0.61 -11.76 -12.23
C PRO A 103 0.25 -10.50 -12.04
N ILE A 104 -0.39 -9.37 -11.79
CA ILE A 104 0.31 -8.11 -11.45
C ILE A 104 0.89 -8.20 -10.03
N TRP A 105 0.05 -8.65 -9.11
CA TRP A 105 0.36 -8.68 -7.68
C TRP A 105 0.70 -10.07 -7.21
N GLN A 106 1.58 -10.15 -6.22
CA GLN A 106 1.75 -11.36 -5.43
C GLN A 106 0.46 -11.64 -4.66
N PRO A 107 0.04 -12.91 -4.48
CA PRO A 107 -1.16 -13.23 -3.70
C PRO A 107 -1.07 -12.73 -2.27
N GLY A 108 -2.20 -12.26 -1.73
CA GLY A 108 -2.28 -11.77 -0.36
C GLY A 108 -1.66 -10.39 -0.15
N TYR A 109 -1.51 -10.03 1.11
CA TYR A 109 -0.87 -8.80 1.57
C TYR A 109 -0.48 -8.98 3.02
N GLN A 110 0.42 -8.14 3.52
CA GLN A 110 0.76 -8.08 4.94
C GLN A 110 -0.05 -6.96 5.58
N ASP A 111 -0.59 -7.22 6.77
CA ASP A 111 -1.29 -6.25 7.57
C ASP A 111 -0.78 -6.28 9.01
N ARG A 112 -0.47 -5.11 9.53
CA ARG A 112 -0.08 -4.94 10.93
C ARG A 112 -1.00 -3.91 11.57
N ALA A 113 -1.77 -4.34 12.56
CA ALA A 113 -2.57 -3.43 13.37
C ALA A 113 -1.65 -2.64 14.29
N LEU A 114 -1.77 -1.31 14.27
CA LEU A 114 -1.03 -0.46 15.18
C LEU A 114 -1.68 -0.51 16.56
N ARG A 115 -0.85 -0.48 17.61
CA ARG A 115 -1.34 -0.32 18.98
C ARG A 115 -1.86 1.10 19.18
N GLN A 116 -2.80 1.29 20.08
CA GLN A 116 -3.36 2.62 20.35
C GLN A 116 -2.28 3.61 20.82
N GLU A 117 -1.36 3.15 21.63
CA GLU A 117 -0.25 3.95 22.16
C GLU A 117 0.90 4.11 21.17
N GLU A 118 0.87 3.43 20.04
CA GLU A 118 1.92 3.50 19.03
C GLU A 118 1.88 4.84 18.32
N ASP A 119 3.06 5.47 18.18
CA ASP A 119 3.16 6.76 17.51
C ASP A 119 3.01 6.59 16.00
N VAL A 120 1.84 6.94 15.50
CA VAL A 120 1.49 6.85 14.07
C VAL A 120 2.43 7.68 13.20
N ARG A 121 2.86 8.85 13.70
CA ARG A 121 3.79 9.71 12.95
C ARG A 121 5.15 9.06 12.78
N LYS A 122 5.63 8.33 13.80
CA LYS A 122 6.88 7.54 13.68
C LYS A 122 6.77 6.48 12.60
N VAL A 123 5.65 5.76 12.56
CA VAL A 123 5.41 4.74 11.52
C VAL A 123 5.36 5.41 10.15
N ALA A 124 4.66 6.52 10.02
CA ALA A 124 4.58 7.30 8.77
C ALA A 124 5.98 7.74 8.30
N ARG A 125 6.78 8.32 9.20
CA ARG A 125 8.16 8.73 8.88
C ARG A 125 9.01 7.56 8.42
N TYR A 126 8.84 6.41 9.07
CA TYR A 126 9.58 5.21 8.72
C TYR A 126 9.27 4.76 7.28
N ILE A 127 7.99 4.72 6.90
CA ILE A 127 7.63 4.26 5.56
C ILE A 127 8.01 5.27 4.47
N VAL A 128 7.84 6.58 4.69
CA VAL A 128 8.19 7.58 3.67
C VAL A 128 9.70 7.72 3.50
N ALA A 129 10.49 7.33 4.50
CA ALA A 129 11.95 7.28 4.40
C ALA A 129 12.47 6.02 3.69
N ASN A 130 11.59 5.12 3.26
CA ASN A 130 11.96 3.86 2.61
C ASN A 130 12.85 4.06 1.36
N PRO A 131 12.54 5.00 0.46
CA PRO A 131 13.42 5.26 -0.69
C PRO A 131 14.83 5.69 -0.31
N LEU A 132 14.96 6.43 0.79
CA LEU A 132 16.26 6.85 1.32
C LEU A 132 17.04 5.66 1.86
N ARG A 133 16.41 4.80 2.67
CA ARG A 133 17.04 3.58 3.20
C ARG A 133 17.42 2.60 2.10
N ALA A 134 16.62 2.54 1.03
CA ALA A 134 16.91 1.68 -0.11
C ALA A 134 17.98 2.23 -1.06
N GLY A 135 18.50 3.42 -0.78
CA GLY A 135 19.53 4.05 -1.60
C GLY A 135 19.03 4.60 -2.94
N LEU A 136 17.71 4.74 -3.13
CA LEU A 136 17.14 5.25 -4.38
C LEU A 136 17.33 6.76 -4.52
N VAL A 137 17.37 7.48 -3.40
CA VAL A 137 17.50 8.94 -3.35
C VAL A 137 18.41 9.34 -2.19
N ASN A 138 18.90 10.59 -2.22
CA ASN A 138 19.75 11.17 -1.16
C ASN A 138 18.92 11.91 -0.11
N SER A 139 17.71 12.31 -0.44
CA SER A 139 16.77 12.91 0.51
C SER A 139 15.34 12.50 0.17
N VAL A 140 14.45 12.53 1.17
CA VAL A 140 13.03 12.15 1.02
C VAL A 140 12.34 13.00 -0.04
N THR A 141 12.68 14.27 -0.14
CA THR A 141 12.07 15.20 -1.10
C THR A 141 12.38 14.88 -2.56
N GLN A 142 13.42 14.08 -2.84
CA GLN A 142 13.77 13.65 -4.18
C GLN A 142 12.90 12.52 -4.72
N TYR A 143 12.18 11.83 -3.84
CA TYR A 143 11.28 10.74 -4.24
C TYR A 143 9.85 11.26 -4.33
N SER A 144 9.19 11.09 -5.46
CA SER A 144 7.89 11.69 -5.75
C SER A 144 6.68 10.80 -5.38
N HIS A 145 6.90 9.53 -5.05
CA HIS A 145 5.81 8.55 -4.88
C HIS A 145 5.50 8.28 -3.42
N TRP A 146 5.28 9.34 -2.65
CA TRP A 146 4.86 9.23 -1.25
C TRP A 146 4.01 10.42 -0.85
N ASP A 147 3.24 10.25 0.23
CA ASP A 147 2.49 11.34 0.87
C ASP A 147 2.23 11.01 2.34
N ALA A 148 1.92 12.02 3.12
CA ALA A 148 1.50 11.91 4.51
C ALA A 148 0.61 13.10 4.89
N ILE A 149 -0.42 12.83 5.70
CA ILE A 149 -1.42 13.86 6.05
C ILE A 149 -0.86 15.00 6.91
N TRP A 150 0.32 14.82 7.50
CA TRP A 150 0.95 15.85 8.35
C TRP A 150 1.83 16.83 7.58
N LEU A 151 1.84 16.76 6.26
CA LEU A 151 2.64 17.62 5.39
C LEU A 151 1.77 18.56 4.58
#